data_dbfda9a291fa8cb4efcd01f17615ea3f
#
_entry.id   dbfda9a291fa8cb4efcd01f17615ea3f
#
_cell.length_a   1.000
_cell.length_b   1.000
_cell.length_c   1.000
_cell.angle_alpha   90.00
_cell.angle_beta   90.00
_cell.angle_gamma   90.00
#
_symmetry.space_group_name_H-M   'P 1'
#
loop_
_entity.id
_entity.type
_entity.pdbx_description
1 polymer ?
#
loop_
_entity_poly.entity_id
_entity_poly.type
_entity_poly.pdbx_seq_one_letter_code
_entity_poly.pdbx_strand_id
1 'polypeptide(L)'
;EDKFGRRRLSGNELAFALAFALTDKGPNEIRVGGNEGKTLSEITKAGGLDSPSDIRRVVKQILDENDMSTADYTMFAENHKVRNTRVLRFFRDFFGYHHAPRVFKDENRISIDSGFETKRIVHDADQFVMHIFDRDRDVFRQLLTSNKYFVAYPGSYEKFEKDLNYIRNNVNDANFKNNEKYIARLESEGKIPIPIEGTSSRTYVKFYNLFHETWGYQTKQPFLLPENQRAGILTHPAWLIAWSGNFDNDPIRRGKWILEHLLAGTIPDVPVTVNAVVPEDRGRSLRNRLKATKSKECWNCHRKMNPLGLPFESFDDFGRFRKTEMLDEMLSIFPERHRDARTVPVKTNGEVADSGDSSLDGPVADAFELVHKLANSTRVRQSFVRHVFRFWMGRNETFEDSPTLMAADKAYIENGGSMKAMIASLLSSDSFLYRK
;
A
#
# COMPACT_ATOMS: atom_id res chain seq x y z
N GLU A 1 24.55 -32.99 -6.95
CA GLU A 1 25.14 -31.64 -7.01
C GLU A 1 25.03 -31.09 -8.42
N ASP A 2 24.83 -29.78 -8.54
CA ASP A 2 24.87 -29.11 -9.82
C ASP A 2 26.32 -28.68 -10.19
N LYS A 3 26.48 -28.05 -11.37
CA LYS A 3 27.77 -27.53 -11.86
C LYS A 3 28.44 -26.48 -10.96
N PHE A 4 27.72 -25.96 -9.94
CA PHE A 4 28.22 -25.00 -8.96
C PHE A 4 28.47 -25.62 -7.58
N GLY A 5 28.40 -26.94 -7.45
CA GLY A 5 28.58 -27.65 -6.21
C GLY A 5 27.43 -27.45 -5.21
N ARG A 6 26.24 -27.12 -5.69
CA ARG A 6 25.03 -26.95 -4.89
C ARG A 6 24.24 -28.25 -4.86
N ARG A 7 23.72 -28.61 -3.69
CA ARG A 7 22.84 -29.78 -3.51
C ARG A 7 21.38 -29.39 -3.71
N ARG A 8 20.63 -30.18 -4.48
CA ARG A 8 19.17 -30.02 -4.56
C ARG A 8 18.56 -30.42 -3.21
N LEU A 9 17.57 -29.63 -2.77
CA LEU A 9 16.76 -29.97 -1.60
C LEU A 9 16.08 -31.34 -1.82
N SER A 10 16.11 -32.21 -0.80
CA SER A 10 15.32 -33.45 -0.79
C SER A 10 13.81 -33.11 -0.78
N GLY A 11 12.97 -34.08 -1.11
CA GLY A 11 11.51 -33.85 -1.12
C GLY A 11 11.00 -33.30 0.21
N ASN A 12 11.47 -33.83 1.34
CA ASN A 12 11.04 -33.33 2.65
C ASN A 12 11.55 -31.92 2.97
N GLU A 13 12.84 -31.63 2.67
CA GLU A 13 13.40 -30.28 2.82
C GLU A 13 12.66 -29.26 1.95
N LEU A 14 12.33 -29.67 0.72
CA LEU A 14 11.57 -28.83 -0.20
C LEU A 14 10.15 -28.53 0.30
N ALA A 15 9.48 -29.54 0.89
CA ALA A 15 8.16 -29.35 1.49
C ALA A 15 8.20 -28.30 2.62
N PHE A 16 9.19 -28.37 3.51
CA PHE A 16 9.40 -27.36 4.55
C PHE A 16 9.73 -25.97 3.96
N ALA A 17 10.63 -25.93 2.97
CA ALA A 17 11.00 -24.66 2.34
C ALA A 17 9.81 -23.98 1.66
N LEU A 18 8.97 -24.73 0.94
CA LEU A 18 7.75 -24.21 0.32
C LEU A 18 6.70 -23.78 1.37
N ALA A 19 6.52 -24.61 2.40
CA ALA A 19 5.57 -24.31 3.47
C ALA A 19 5.88 -22.95 4.13
N PHE A 20 7.10 -22.72 4.54
CA PHE A 20 7.53 -21.46 5.15
C PHE A 20 7.66 -20.29 4.17
N ALA A 21 7.89 -20.57 2.89
CA ALA A 21 7.89 -19.52 1.86
C ALA A 21 6.48 -18.99 1.58
N LEU A 22 5.44 -19.82 1.67
CA LEU A 22 4.07 -19.49 1.30
C LEU A 22 3.17 -19.18 2.50
N THR A 23 3.48 -19.76 3.65
CA THR A 23 2.67 -19.64 4.87
C THR A 23 3.55 -19.57 6.11
N ASP A 24 2.95 -19.37 7.28
CA ASP A 24 3.66 -19.48 8.57
C ASP A 24 3.40 -20.85 9.23
N LYS A 25 3.09 -21.90 8.42
CA LYS A 25 2.71 -23.25 8.88
C LYS A 25 3.71 -24.30 8.39
N GLY A 26 3.75 -25.43 9.07
CA GLY A 26 4.49 -26.59 8.63
C GLY A 26 3.79 -27.37 7.49
N PRO A 27 4.53 -28.22 6.73
CA PRO A 27 3.96 -28.92 5.56
C PRO A 27 2.86 -29.95 5.91
N ASN A 28 2.73 -30.36 7.17
CA ASN A 28 1.63 -31.22 7.64
C ASN A 28 0.32 -30.45 7.91
N GLU A 29 0.39 -29.14 8.01
CA GLU A 29 -0.75 -28.27 8.31
C GLU A 29 -1.34 -27.61 7.07
N ILE A 30 -0.61 -27.65 5.95
CA ILE A 30 -1.02 -27.06 4.67
C ILE A 30 -1.68 -28.15 3.86
N ARG A 31 -3.00 -27.98 3.60
CA ARG A 31 -3.76 -28.85 2.70
C ARG A 31 -3.85 -28.20 1.32
N VAL A 32 -3.73 -29.01 0.29
CA VAL A 32 -3.82 -28.60 -1.11
C VAL A 32 -5.00 -29.36 -1.72
N GLY A 33 -6.00 -28.65 -2.24
CA GLY A 33 -7.25 -29.23 -2.69
C GLY A 33 -8.39 -29.03 -1.67
N GLY A 34 -8.30 -27.98 -0.85
CA GLY A 34 -9.30 -27.66 0.19
C GLY A 34 -9.21 -28.54 1.43
N ASN A 35 -10.27 -28.58 2.24
CA ASN A 35 -10.32 -29.29 3.52
C ASN A 35 -10.12 -30.81 3.40
N GLU A 36 -10.54 -31.40 2.28
CA GLU A 36 -10.40 -32.82 1.96
C GLU A 36 -9.10 -33.13 1.18
N GLY A 37 -8.34 -32.10 0.83
CA GLY A 37 -7.09 -32.20 0.09
C GLY A 37 -5.97 -32.87 0.89
N LYS A 38 -4.95 -33.33 0.17
CA LYS A 38 -3.74 -33.92 0.77
C LYS A 38 -2.87 -32.83 1.40
N THR A 39 -2.21 -33.15 2.50
CA THR A 39 -1.18 -32.28 3.07
C THR A 39 0.02 -32.15 2.11
N LEU A 40 0.76 -31.05 2.23
CA LEU A 40 1.96 -30.85 1.44
C LEU A 40 2.99 -31.98 1.65
N SER A 41 3.08 -32.51 2.88
CA SER A 41 3.89 -33.69 3.19
C SER A 41 3.43 -34.95 2.46
N GLU A 42 2.13 -35.20 2.36
CA GLU A 42 1.59 -36.36 1.64
C GLU A 42 1.82 -36.25 0.13
N ILE A 43 1.65 -35.04 -0.43
CA ILE A 43 1.94 -34.75 -1.84
C ILE A 43 3.41 -35.02 -2.13
N THR A 44 4.31 -34.57 -1.25
CA THR A 44 5.74 -34.77 -1.39
C THR A 44 6.13 -36.24 -1.37
N LYS A 45 5.58 -37.02 -0.42
CA LYS A 45 5.82 -38.49 -0.34
C LYS A 45 5.33 -39.24 -1.59
N ALA A 46 4.32 -38.69 -2.26
CA ALA A 46 3.79 -39.25 -3.51
C ALA A 46 4.51 -38.77 -4.79
N GLY A 47 5.65 -38.07 -4.66
CA GLY A 47 6.42 -37.56 -5.81
C GLY A 47 5.82 -36.28 -6.42
N GLY A 48 4.88 -35.62 -5.77
CA GLY A 48 4.19 -34.45 -6.30
C GLY A 48 4.99 -33.14 -6.30
N LEU A 49 6.30 -33.20 -5.97
CA LEU A 49 7.25 -32.08 -6.04
C LEU A 49 8.53 -32.43 -6.82
N ASP A 50 8.51 -33.48 -7.62
CA ASP A 50 9.72 -34.00 -8.29
C ASP A 50 10.17 -33.13 -9.45
N SER A 51 9.23 -32.49 -10.14
CA SER A 51 9.52 -31.61 -11.28
C SER A 51 9.21 -30.13 -10.98
N PRO A 52 9.89 -29.17 -11.68
CA PRO A 52 9.54 -27.75 -11.58
C PRO A 52 8.08 -27.46 -11.98
N SER A 53 7.47 -28.25 -12.86
CA SER A 53 6.06 -28.11 -13.23
C SER A 53 5.12 -28.49 -12.09
N ASP A 54 5.43 -29.58 -11.36
CA ASP A 54 4.65 -30.00 -10.20
C ASP A 54 4.73 -28.96 -9.10
N ILE A 55 5.94 -28.45 -8.84
CA ILE A 55 6.15 -27.39 -7.83
C ILE A 55 5.32 -26.16 -8.19
N ARG A 56 5.36 -25.69 -9.45
CA ARG A 56 4.54 -24.53 -9.89
C ARG A 56 3.07 -24.77 -9.67
N ARG A 57 2.59 -25.97 -9.99
CA ARG A 57 1.17 -26.34 -9.80
C ARG A 57 0.79 -26.29 -8.33
N VAL A 58 1.58 -26.92 -7.45
CA VAL A 58 1.31 -26.96 -6.02
C VAL A 58 1.39 -25.56 -5.39
N VAL A 59 2.40 -24.76 -5.73
CA VAL A 59 2.54 -23.38 -5.27
C VAL A 59 1.32 -22.54 -5.66
N LYS A 60 0.91 -22.66 -6.93
CA LYS A 60 -0.27 -21.93 -7.42
C LYS A 60 -1.54 -22.36 -6.68
N GLN A 61 -1.74 -23.66 -6.47
CA GLN A 61 -2.88 -24.16 -5.70
C GLN A 61 -2.91 -23.59 -4.26
N ILE A 62 -1.77 -23.59 -3.56
CA ILE A 62 -1.69 -23.01 -2.20
C ILE A 62 -2.02 -21.51 -2.21
N LEU A 63 -1.58 -20.77 -3.21
CA LEU A 63 -1.89 -19.34 -3.33
C LEU A 63 -3.35 -19.09 -3.68
N ASP A 64 -3.95 -19.92 -4.54
CA ASP A 64 -5.34 -19.81 -4.98
C ASP A 64 -6.34 -20.26 -3.90
N GLU A 65 -6.05 -21.30 -3.13
CA GLU A 65 -6.93 -21.79 -2.04
C GLU A 65 -7.08 -20.80 -0.89
N ASN A 66 -6.13 -19.92 -0.74
CA ASN A 66 -6.20 -18.80 0.19
C ASN A 66 -6.73 -17.52 -0.48
N ASP A 67 -7.28 -17.64 -1.70
CA ASP A 67 -7.84 -16.53 -2.46
C ASP A 67 -9.20 -16.09 -1.90
N MET A 68 -9.38 -14.79 -1.78
CA MET A 68 -10.64 -14.13 -1.42
C MET A 68 -11.32 -13.48 -2.62
N SER A 69 -10.89 -13.81 -3.86
CA SER A 69 -11.40 -13.17 -5.08
C SER A 69 -12.92 -13.30 -5.27
N THR A 70 -13.51 -14.36 -4.71
CA THR A 70 -14.95 -14.62 -4.71
C THR A 70 -15.65 -14.17 -3.44
N ALA A 71 -14.91 -13.74 -2.41
CA ALA A 71 -15.52 -13.24 -1.19
C ALA A 71 -16.14 -11.87 -1.45
N ASP A 72 -17.39 -11.71 -1.07
CA ASP A 72 -18.02 -10.40 -0.99
C ASP A 72 -17.34 -9.60 0.13
N TYR A 73 -16.48 -8.68 -0.26
CA TYR A 73 -15.95 -7.71 0.67
C TYR A 73 -17.10 -6.81 1.14
N THR A 74 -17.42 -6.94 2.40
CA THR A 74 -18.44 -6.11 3.02
C THR A 74 -17.81 -4.85 3.59
N MET A 75 -18.64 -3.87 3.95
CA MET A 75 -18.15 -2.67 4.62
C MET A 75 -17.64 -2.93 6.06
N PHE A 76 -17.82 -4.13 6.61
CA PHE A 76 -17.44 -4.46 7.99
C PHE A 76 -16.03 -5.01 8.07
N ALA A 77 -15.14 -4.28 8.72
CA ALA A 77 -13.73 -4.65 8.86
C ALA A 77 -13.50 -6.01 9.51
N GLU A 78 -14.35 -6.41 10.47
CA GLU A 78 -14.22 -7.69 11.17
C GLU A 78 -14.42 -8.92 10.28
N ASN A 79 -15.09 -8.75 9.14
CA ASN A 79 -15.32 -9.82 8.18
C ASN A 79 -14.15 -9.98 7.18
N HIS A 80 -13.20 -9.07 7.22
CA HIS A 80 -12.05 -9.08 6.32
C HIS A 80 -10.94 -9.97 6.90
N LYS A 81 -11.01 -11.26 6.61
CA LYS A 81 -9.97 -12.22 7.02
C LYS A 81 -8.85 -12.26 5.99
N VAL A 82 -7.64 -11.89 6.41
CA VAL A 82 -6.43 -12.09 5.59
C VAL A 82 -6.06 -13.56 5.62
N ARG A 83 -6.07 -14.21 4.47
CA ARG A 83 -5.73 -15.63 4.33
C ARG A 83 -4.26 -15.84 4.00
N ASN A 84 -3.70 -15.03 3.11
CA ASN A 84 -2.30 -15.10 2.70
C ASN A 84 -1.42 -14.16 3.55
N THR A 85 -1.16 -14.52 4.82
CA THR A 85 -0.40 -13.70 5.77
C THR A 85 1.02 -13.40 5.26
N ARG A 86 1.67 -14.35 4.58
CA ARG A 86 3.01 -14.19 4.02
C ARG A 86 3.04 -13.17 2.87
N VAL A 87 2.06 -13.22 1.98
CA VAL A 87 1.90 -12.23 0.89
C VAL A 87 1.58 -10.84 1.44
N LEU A 88 0.70 -10.77 2.44
CA LEU A 88 0.41 -9.48 3.09
C LEU A 88 1.66 -8.90 3.74
N ARG A 89 2.50 -9.74 4.40
CA ARG A 89 3.77 -9.30 4.97
C ARG A 89 4.69 -8.71 3.90
N PHE A 90 4.79 -9.35 2.73
CA PHE A 90 5.55 -8.80 1.61
C PHE A 90 5.09 -7.38 1.25
N PHE A 91 3.79 -7.16 1.07
CA PHE A 91 3.28 -5.82 0.71
C PHE A 91 3.50 -4.79 1.82
N ARG A 92 3.31 -5.18 3.08
CA ARG A 92 3.59 -4.32 4.23
C ARG A 92 5.05 -3.91 4.28
N ASP A 93 5.96 -4.86 4.13
CA ASP A 93 7.41 -4.61 4.16
C ASP A 93 7.86 -3.79 2.94
N PHE A 94 7.37 -4.14 1.74
CA PHE A 94 7.73 -3.45 0.51
C PHE A 94 7.27 -1.99 0.49
N PHE A 95 6.00 -1.71 0.80
CA PHE A 95 5.46 -0.35 0.79
C PHE A 95 5.69 0.42 2.10
N GLY A 96 5.89 -0.26 3.20
CA GLY A 96 6.10 0.35 4.52
C GLY A 96 4.86 1.03 5.11
N TYR A 97 3.68 0.92 4.49
CA TYR A 97 2.46 1.61 4.94
C TYR A 97 1.99 1.19 6.34
N HIS A 98 2.35 0.00 6.79
CA HIS A 98 2.03 -0.51 8.13
C HIS A 98 2.73 0.26 9.26
N HIS A 99 3.69 1.14 8.91
CA HIS A 99 4.32 2.05 9.86
C HIS A 99 3.49 3.31 10.16
N ALA A 100 2.37 3.54 9.48
CA ALA A 100 1.53 4.71 9.72
C ALA A 100 1.18 4.93 11.21
N PRO A 101 0.85 3.91 12.04
CA PRO A 101 0.59 4.09 13.46
C PRO A 101 1.82 4.49 14.30
N ARG A 102 3.02 4.39 13.74
CA ARG A 102 4.27 4.78 14.43
C ARG A 102 4.66 6.23 14.20
N VAL A 103 3.99 6.89 13.25
CA VAL A 103 4.22 8.32 12.99
C VAL A 103 3.40 9.12 14.00
N PHE A 104 4.09 9.77 14.91
CA PHE A 104 3.45 10.63 15.89
C PHE A 104 2.70 11.77 15.19
N LYS A 105 1.46 12.01 15.61
CA LYS A 105 0.64 13.14 15.18
C LYS A 105 0.12 13.84 16.43
N ASP A 106 0.24 15.16 16.45
CA ASP A 106 -0.25 15.95 17.59
C ASP A 106 -1.77 15.81 17.71
N GLU A 107 -2.24 15.35 18.88
CA GLU A 107 -3.65 15.12 19.18
C GLU A 107 -4.49 16.42 19.11
N ASN A 108 -3.89 17.58 19.39
CA ASN A 108 -4.56 18.86 19.23
C ASN A 108 -4.95 19.18 17.79
N ARG A 109 -4.32 18.55 16.83
CA ARG A 109 -4.62 18.69 15.40
C ARG A 109 -5.76 17.78 14.94
N ILE A 110 -5.97 16.69 15.67
CA ILE A 110 -7.00 15.69 15.40
C ILE A 110 -7.76 15.51 16.73
N SER A 111 -8.99 15.90 16.82
CA SER A 111 -9.81 15.76 18.05
C SER A 111 -10.06 14.30 18.48
N ILE A 112 -9.20 13.33 18.12
CA ILE A 112 -9.42 11.88 18.27
C ILE A 112 -8.08 11.17 18.40
N ASP A 113 -8.09 10.01 19.08
CA ASP A 113 -6.99 9.06 19.15
C ASP A 113 -6.45 8.71 17.75
N SER A 114 -5.40 9.44 17.34
CA SER A 114 -4.74 9.28 16.05
C SER A 114 -4.17 7.87 15.86
N GLY A 115 -3.77 7.21 16.94
CA GLY A 115 -3.23 5.85 16.89
C GLY A 115 -4.27 4.82 16.47
N PHE A 116 -5.52 4.98 16.88
CA PHE A 116 -6.61 4.09 16.51
C PHE A 116 -6.99 4.26 15.02
N GLU A 117 -7.12 5.48 14.55
CA GLU A 117 -7.52 5.76 13.16
C GLU A 117 -6.45 5.33 12.16
N THR A 118 -5.17 5.49 12.50
CA THR A 118 -4.08 5.03 11.62
C THR A 118 -4.00 3.51 11.53
N LYS A 119 -4.37 2.76 12.58
CA LYS A 119 -4.51 1.30 12.50
C LYS A 119 -5.61 0.87 11.53
N ARG A 120 -6.75 1.57 11.55
CA ARG A 120 -7.85 1.32 10.60
C ARG A 120 -7.43 1.57 9.15
N ILE A 121 -6.74 2.69 8.92
CA ILE A 121 -6.23 3.04 7.58
C ILE A 121 -5.25 1.98 7.07
N VAL A 122 -4.42 1.40 7.94
CA VAL A 122 -3.55 0.27 7.59
C VAL A 122 -4.38 -0.95 7.18
N HIS A 123 -5.46 -1.24 7.91
CA HIS A 123 -6.35 -2.35 7.54
C HIS A 123 -6.99 -2.14 6.16
N ASP A 124 -7.44 -0.94 5.84
CA ASP A 124 -7.97 -0.63 4.50
C ASP A 124 -6.91 -0.80 3.40
N ALA A 125 -5.65 -0.42 3.69
CA ALA A 125 -4.54 -0.65 2.78
C ALA A 125 -4.24 -2.15 2.60
N ASP A 126 -4.35 -2.95 3.66
CA ASP A 126 -4.23 -4.41 3.58
C ASP A 126 -5.30 -5.00 2.63
N GLN A 127 -6.55 -4.54 2.77
CA GLN A 127 -7.63 -4.98 1.87
C GLN A 127 -7.38 -4.54 0.42
N PHE A 128 -6.87 -3.33 0.22
CA PHE A 128 -6.53 -2.81 -1.10
C PHE A 128 -5.49 -3.70 -1.81
N VAL A 129 -4.36 -3.98 -1.16
CA VAL A 129 -3.28 -4.78 -1.78
C VAL A 129 -3.68 -6.24 -1.95
N MET A 130 -4.40 -6.81 -0.98
CA MET A 130 -4.85 -8.20 -1.05
C MET A 130 -5.93 -8.40 -2.12
N HIS A 131 -6.88 -7.48 -2.26
CA HIS A 131 -7.87 -7.53 -3.33
C HIS A 131 -7.24 -7.53 -4.73
N ILE A 132 -6.17 -6.74 -4.94
CA ILE A 132 -5.43 -6.73 -6.20
C ILE A 132 -4.67 -8.04 -6.40
N PHE A 133 -4.02 -8.55 -5.35
CA PHE A 133 -3.33 -9.84 -5.41
C PHE A 133 -4.28 -11.00 -5.69
N ASP A 134 -5.44 -11.03 -5.06
CA ASP A 134 -6.42 -12.11 -5.23
C ASP A 134 -6.99 -12.13 -6.65
N ARG A 135 -7.22 -10.97 -7.26
CA ARG A 135 -7.62 -10.88 -8.67
C ARG A 135 -6.52 -11.28 -9.65
N ASP A 136 -5.29 -11.18 -9.26
CA ASP A 136 -4.08 -11.63 -9.94
C ASP A 136 -3.98 -11.23 -11.41
N ARG A 137 -4.40 -10.01 -11.73
CA ARG A 137 -4.34 -9.42 -13.08
C ARG A 137 -3.65 -8.08 -13.02
N ASP A 138 -2.59 -7.92 -13.82
CA ASP A 138 -1.81 -6.69 -13.93
C ASP A 138 -1.44 -6.11 -12.54
N VAL A 139 -1.04 -7.01 -11.63
CA VAL A 139 -0.95 -6.74 -10.19
C VAL A 139 -0.07 -5.53 -9.92
N PHE A 140 1.14 -5.47 -10.48
CA PHE A 140 2.06 -4.36 -10.25
C PHE A 140 1.45 -3.02 -10.68
N ARG A 141 0.85 -2.96 -11.88
CA ARG A 141 0.22 -1.75 -12.38
C ARG A 141 -0.98 -1.35 -11.54
N GLN A 142 -1.84 -2.30 -11.17
CA GLN A 142 -3.01 -2.05 -10.32
C GLN A 142 -2.61 -1.52 -8.93
N LEU A 143 -1.53 -2.03 -8.34
CA LEU A 143 -1.00 -1.52 -7.07
C LEU A 143 -0.62 -0.03 -7.14
N LEU A 144 -0.19 0.46 -8.29
CA LEU A 144 0.22 1.85 -8.47
C LEU A 144 -0.89 2.76 -9.02
N THR A 145 -1.92 2.23 -9.69
CA THR A 145 -2.86 3.05 -10.46
C THR A 145 -4.33 2.82 -10.12
N SER A 146 -4.70 1.77 -9.36
CA SER A 146 -6.11 1.50 -9.08
C SER A 146 -6.72 2.61 -8.21
N ASN A 147 -7.91 3.08 -8.60
CA ASN A 147 -8.73 4.01 -7.81
C ASN A 147 -9.85 3.29 -7.04
N LYS A 148 -9.80 1.96 -6.92
CA LYS A 148 -10.71 1.13 -6.13
C LYS A 148 -10.20 1.05 -4.70
N TYR A 149 -10.92 1.64 -3.76
CA TYR A 149 -10.48 1.74 -2.37
C TYR A 149 -11.46 1.05 -1.42
N PHE A 150 -10.93 0.72 -0.27
CA PHE A 150 -11.68 0.23 0.88
C PHE A 150 -11.75 1.34 1.92
N VAL A 151 -12.92 1.56 2.50
CA VAL A 151 -13.13 2.41 3.66
C VAL A 151 -14.11 1.66 4.56
N ALA A 152 -13.56 0.83 5.43
CA ALA A 152 -14.35 -0.08 6.22
C ALA A 152 -14.99 0.59 7.44
N TYR A 153 -16.22 0.19 7.78
CA TYR A 153 -16.85 0.52 9.04
C TYR A 153 -16.11 -0.20 10.18
N PRO A 154 -15.74 0.50 11.26
CA PRO A 154 -15.00 -0.11 12.37
C PRO A 154 -15.94 -0.81 13.34
N GLY A 155 -16.14 -2.07 13.22
CA GLY A 155 -16.92 -2.86 14.16
C GLY A 155 -17.81 -3.88 13.50
N SER A 156 -18.63 -4.52 14.34
CA SER A 156 -19.56 -5.56 13.94
C SER A 156 -20.82 -5.02 13.27
N TYR A 157 -21.53 -5.89 12.58
CA TYR A 157 -22.86 -5.60 12.07
C TYR A 157 -23.83 -5.19 13.21
N GLU A 158 -23.74 -5.84 14.36
CA GLU A 158 -24.57 -5.53 15.53
C GLU A 158 -24.31 -4.11 16.05
N LYS A 159 -23.05 -3.71 16.13
CA LYS A 159 -22.68 -2.34 16.52
C LYS A 159 -23.22 -1.34 15.52
N PHE A 160 -23.08 -1.61 14.24
CA PHE A 160 -23.59 -0.75 13.17
C PHE A 160 -25.11 -0.57 13.26
N GLU A 161 -25.86 -1.66 13.41
CA GLU A 161 -27.32 -1.58 13.56
C GLU A 161 -27.73 -0.80 14.81
N LYS A 162 -27.03 -1.01 15.92
CA LYS A 162 -27.26 -0.25 17.14
C LYS A 162 -27.04 1.25 16.93
N ASP A 163 -25.94 1.63 16.30
CA ASP A 163 -25.62 3.02 16.00
C ASP A 163 -26.64 3.62 15.01
N LEU A 164 -27.05 2.86 14.00
CA LEU A 164 -28.05 3.30 13.03
C LEU A 164 -29.45 3.47 13.66
N ASN A 165 -29.86 2.55 14.52
CA ASN A 165 -31.12 2.64 15.25
C ASN A 165 -31.13 3.81 16.25
N TYR A 166 -29.99 4.08 16.90
CA TYR A 166 -29.85 5.27 17.73
C TYR A 166 -30.11 6.54 16.92
N ILE A 167 -29.50 6.68 15.75
CA ILE A 167 -29.71 7.83 14.86
C ILE A 167 -31.19 7.95 14.48
N ARG A 168 -31.84 6.85 14.05
CA ARG A 168 -33.25 6.85 13.63
C ARG A 168 -34.19 7.25 14.76
N ASN A 169 -33.93 6.79 15.97
CA ASN A 169 -34.78 7.08 17.15
C ASN A 169 -34.58 8.48 17.71
N ASN A 170 -33.48 9.15 17.41
CA ASN A 170 -33.15 10.47 17.93
C ASN A 170 -33.16 11.58 16.86
N VAL A 171 -33.79 11.32 15.71
CA VAL A 171 -33.88 12.28 14.59
C VAL A 171 -34.53 13.62 14.99
N ASN A 172 -35.38 13.62 16.01
CA ASN A 172 -36.05 14.82 16.51
C ASN A 172 -35.24 15.66 17.52
N ASP A 173 -34.05 15.18 17.90
CA ASP A 173 -33.11 15.98 18.70
C ASP A 173 -32.62 17.19 17.89
N ALA A 174 -32.48 18.34 18.55
CA ALA A 174 -32.03 19.58 17.92
C ALA A 174 -30.67 19.43 17.18
N ASN A 175 -29.81 18.53 17.66
CA ASN A 175 -28.53 18.19 17.05
C ASN A 175 -28.66 17.36 15.79
N PHE A 176 -29.82 16.75 15.52
CA PHE A 176 -30.09 15.83 14.41
C PHE A 176 -31.05 16.38 13.36
N LYS A 177 -31.65 17.55 13.54
CA LYS A 177 -32.65 18.13 12.62
C LYS A 177 -32.22 18.24 11.14
N ASN A 178 -30.94 18.36 10.86
CA ASN A 178 -30.41 18.39 9.49
C ASN A 178 -30.12 17.00 8.93
N ASN A 179 -30.27 15.94 9.73
CA ASN A 179 -29.86 14.58 9.36
C ASN A 179 -30.99 13.78 8.69
N GLU A 180 -32.25 14.13 8.95
CA GLU A 180 -33.40 13.43 8.35
C GLU A 180 -33.35 13.44 6.82
N LYS A 181 -33.14 14.62 6.24
CA LYS A 181 -32.98 14.78 4.78
C LYS A 181 -31.72 14.08 4.25
N TYR A 182 -30.64 14.11 5.03
CA TYR A 182 -29.39 13.43 4.69
C TYR A 182 -29.56 11.91 4.70
N ILE A 183 -30.15 11.34 5.75
CA ILE A 183 -30.44 9.91 5.87
C ILE A 183 -31.37 9.46 4.76
N ALA A 184 -32.50 10.13 4.54
CA ALA A 184 -33.46 9.82 3.49
C ALA A 184 -32.83 9.84 2.10
N ARG A 185 -31.95 10.81 1.82
CA ARG A 185 -31.23 10.88 0.57
C ARG A 185 -30.29 9.70 0.40
N LEU A 186 -29.48 9.37 1.40
CA LEU A 186 -28.53 8.25 1.33
C LEU A 186 -29.25 6.91 1.16
N GLU A 187 -30.33 6.71 1.89
CA GLU A 187 -31.18 5.52 1.75
C GLU A 187 -31.78 5.41 0.35
N SER A 188 -32.25 6.51 -0.22
CA SER A 188 -32.75 6.55 -1.60
C SER A 188 -31.67 6.24 -2.65
N GLU A 189 -30.41 6.53 -2.33
CA GLU A 189 -29.25 6.22 -3.16
C GLU A 189 -28.68 4.81 -2.88
N GLY A 190 -29.31 4.01 -2.01
CA GLY A 190 -28.83 2.70 -1.60
C GLY A 190 -27.54 2.73 -0.76
N LYS A 191 -27.27 3.86 -0.11
CA LYS A 191 -26.11 4.10 0.73
C LYS A 191 -26.49 4.05 2.21
N ILE A 192 -25.53 3.73 3.05
CA ILE A 192 -25.73 3.66 4.49
C ILE A 192 -25.14 4.91 5.15
N PRO A 193 -25.93 5.67 5.93
CA PRO A 193 -25.45 6.86 6.62
C PRO A 193 -24.27 6.55 7.55
N ILE A 194 -23.35 7.48 7.69
CA ILE A 194 -22.30 7.40 8.71
C ILE A 194 -22.96 7.71 10.05
N PRO A 195 -22.87 6.81 11.05
CA PRO A 195 -23.41 7.08 12.36
C PRO A 195 -22.81 8.36 12.95
N ILE A 196 -23.66 9.20 13.49
CA ILE A 196 -23.26 10.53 14.01
C ILE A 196 -22.63 10.40 15.38
N GLU A 197 -22.95 9.35 16.11
CA GLU A 197 -22.35 9.06 17.39
C GLU A 197 -20.92 8.51 17.26
N GLY A 198 -20.01 9.25 17.84
CA GLY A 198 -18.58 8.97 17.75
C GLY A 198 -17.91 9.86 16.71
N THR A 199 -17.17 10.82 17.21
CA THR A 199 -16.35 11.73 16.40
C THR A 199 -15.36 10.98 15.49
N SER A 200 -15.00 9.74 15.84
CA SER A 200 -14.05 8.90 15.12
C SER A 200 -14.45 8.59 13.68
N SER A 201 -15.68 8.17 13.43
CA SER A 201 -16.11 7.82 12.06
C SER A 201 -16.14 9.04 11.12
N ARG A 202 -16.48 10.22 11.63
CA ARG A 202 -16.47 11.46 10.84
C ARG A 202 -15.07 11.92 10.48
N THR A 203 -14.12 11.77 11.37
CA THR A 203 -12.72 12.11 11.11
C THR A 203 -12.08 11.10 10.18
N TYR A 204 -12.36 9.82 10.39
CA TYR A 204 -11.80 8.74 9.60
C TYR A 204 -12.05 8.91 8.09
N VAL A 205 -13.28 9.18 7.69
CA VAL A 205 -13.63 9.33 6.27
C VAL A 205 -12.97 10.57 5.63
N LYS A 206 -12.60 11.57 6.42
CA LYS A 206 -11.87 12.76 5.94
C LYS A 206 -10.45 12.45 5.46
N PHE A 207 -9.82 11.38 5.94
CA PHE A 207 -8.52 10.94 5.41
C PHE A 207 -8.60 10.58 3.92
N TYR A 208 -9.79 10.20 3.45
CA TYR A 208 -10.08 9.89 2.05
C TYR A 208 -10.71 11.06 1.28
N ASN A 209 -10.77 12.26 1.87
CA ASN A 209 -11.52 13.42 1.35
C ASN A 209 -13.02 13.16 1.21
N LEU A 210 -13.55 12.30 2.05
CA LEU A 210 -14.99 12.02 2.13
C LEU A 210 -15.60 12.82 3.28
N PHE A 211 -16.81 13.33 3.07
CA PHE A 211 -17.49 14.15 4.05
C PHE A 211 -18.75 13.43 4.49
N HIS A 212 -18.93 13.26 5.78
CA HIS A 212 -20.05 12.51 6.35
C HIS A 212 -21.42 13.12 5.98
N GLU A 213 -21.47 14.40 5.61
CA GLU A 213 -22.70 15.05 5.15
C GLU A 213 -23.13 14.63 3.74
N THR A 214 -22.20 14.16 2.92
CA THR A 214 -22.43 13.86 1.51
C THR A 214 -22.08 12.42 1.12
N TRP A 215 -21.42 11.70 1.99
CA TRP A 215 -20.98 10.34 1.74
C TRP A 215 -21.54 9.36 2.76
N GLY A 216 -21.94 8.19 2.31
CA GLY A 216 -22.33 7.06 3.15
C GLY A 216 -21.47 5.83 2.87
N TYR A 217 -21.40 4.92 3.84
CA TYR A 217 -20.69 3.66 3.65
C TYR A 217 -21.29 2.86 2.50
N GLN A 218 -20.41 2.38 1.64
CA GLN A 218 -20.79 1.50 0.54
C GLN A 218 -20.94 0.08 1.09
N THR A 219 -22.08 -0.55 0.88
CA THR A 219 -22.33 -1.93 1.32
C THR A 219 -21.41 -2.93 0.64
N LYS A 220 -21.08 -2.67 -0.63
CA LYS A 220 -20.11 -3.45 -1.40
C LYS A 220 -18.81 -2.67 -1.53
N GLN A 221 -17.71 -3.36 -1.26
CA GLN A 221 -16.37 -2.81 -1.39
C GLN A 221 -15.53 -3.72 -2.31
N PRO A 222 -14.51 -3.21 -3.00
CA PRO A 222 -14.10 -1.80 -3.05
C PRO A 222 -15.06 -0.90 -3.84
N PHE A 223 -14.97 0.40 -3.62
CA PHE A 223 -15.67 1.41 -4.42
C PHE A 223 -14.68 2.39 -5.07
N LEU A 224 -15.14 3.12 -6.07
CA LEU A 224 -14.30 4.05 -6.83
C LEU A 224 -14.17 5.38 -6.10
N LEU A 225 -12.93 5.85 -5.95
CA LEU A 225 -12.63 7.25 -5.62
C LEU A 225 -12.25 8.03 -6.88
N PRO A 226 -12.36 9.37 -6.88
CA PRO A 226 -12.00 10.19 -8.03
C PRO A 226 -10.54 9.96 -8.46
N GLU A 227 -10.29 9.65 -9.73
CA GLU A 227 -8.95 9.37 -10.28
C GLU A 227 -7.98 10.55 -10.17
N ASN A 228 -8.51 11.78 -10.11
CA ASN A 228 -7.71 12.98 -9.88
C ASN A 228 -7.45 13.28 -8.39
N GLN A 229 -7.81 12.35 -7.50
CA GLN A 229 -7.54 12.44 -6.06
C GLN A 229 -6.88 11.18 -5.50
N ARG A 230 -7.07 10.02 -6.14
CA ARG A 230 -6.55 8.73 -5.67
C ARG A 230 -6.13 7.83 -6.84
N ALA A 231 -4.91 7.29 -6.75
CA ALA A 231 -4.36 6.31 -7.69
C ALA A 231 -3.34 5.41 -6.97
N GLY A 232 -3.70 4.16 -6.78
CA GLY A 232 -2.82 3.15 -6.18
C GLY A 232 -2.44 3.40 -4.73
N ILE A 233 -1.56 2.53 -4.24
CA ILE A 233 -1.12 2.53 -2.84
C ILE A 233 -0.29 3.77 -2.47
N LEU A 234 0.42 4.40 -3.42
CA LEU A 234 1.24 5.57 -3.13
C LEU A 234 0.42 6.84 -2.85
N THR A 235 -0.87 6.84 -3.19
CA THR A 235 -1.80 7.89 -2.79
C THR A 235 -2.77 7.45 -1.71
N HIS A 236 -2.60 6.22 -1.18
CA HIS A 236 -3.38 5.72 -0.06
C HIS A 236 -2.98 6.43 1.25
N PRO A 237 -3.93 6.85 2.09
CA PRO A 237 -3.61 7.55 3.34
C PRO A 237 -2.60 6.80 4.23
N ALA A 238 -2.66 5.47 4.31
CA ALA A 238 -1.70 4.67 5.09
C ALA A 238 -0.26 4.88 4.62
N TRP A 239 0.00 4.85 3.30
CA TRP A 239 1.34 5.09 2.76
C TRP A 239 1.77 6.54 2.96
N LEU A 240 0.88 7.49 2.69
CA LEU A 240 1.17 8.92 2.81
C LEU A 240 1.50 9.32 4.24
N ILE A 241 0.80 8.76 5.25
CA ILE A 241 1.08 8.98 6.67
C ILE A 241 2.40 8.31 7.06
N ALA A 242 2.63 7.04 6.69
CA ALA A 242 3.86 6.31 7.02
C ALA A 242 5.12 7.04 6.52
N TRP A 243 5.00 7.73 5.40
CA TRP A 243 6.08 8.53 4.79
C TRP A 243 5.86 10.03 4.96
N SER A 244 5.46 10.46 6.17
CA SER A 244 5.30 11.86 6.56
C SER A 244 6.00 12.14 7.89
N GLY A 245 6.12 13.42 8.26
CA GLY A 245 6.52 13.86 9.57
C GLY A 245 5.33 14.03 10.52
N ASN A 246 5.60 14.57 11.71
CA ASN A 246 4.57 14.89 12.68
C ASN A 246 3.60 15.97 12.17
N PHE A 247 4.12 17.01 11.56
CA PHE A 247 3.37 18.20 11.16
C PHE A 247 3.31 18.43 9.66
N ASP A 248 4.20 17.80 8.90
CA ASP A 248 4.33 17.98 7.46
C ASP A 248 4.38 16.63 6.73
N ASN A 249 3.93 16.60 5.48
CA ASN A 249 4.33 15.55 4.56
C ASN A 249 5.86 15.60 4.35
N ASP A 250 6.43 14.51 3.88
CA ASP A 250 7.87 14.39 3.72
C ASP A 250 8.24 14.00 2.27
N PRO A 251 8.41 14.97 1.38
CA PRO A 251 8.80 14.70 0.00
C PRO A 251 10.17 14.03 -0.13
N ILE A 252 11.08 14.26 0.83
CA ILE A 252 12.41 13.65 0.82
C ILE A 252 12.29 12.15 1.03
N ARG A 253 11.59 11.72 2.09
CA ARG A 253 11.39 10.29 2.40
C ARG A 253 10.58 9.59 1.33
N ARG A 254 9.50 10.21 0.83
CA ARG A 254 8.69 9.69 -0.27
C ARG A 254 9.51 9.51 -1.54
N GLY A 255 10.29 10.51 -1.91
CA GLY A 255 11.15 10.46 -3.09
C GLY A 255 12.31 9.47 -2.95
N LYS A 256 12.91 9.35 -1.77
CA LYS A 256 13.92 8.32 -1.47
C LYS A 256 13.34 6.93 -1.64
N TRP A 257 12.15 6.67 -1.09
CA TRP A 257 11.47 5.38 -1.23
C TRP A 257 11.23 5.02 -2.71
N ILE A 258 10.72 5.95 -3.52
CA ILE A 258 10.49 5.73 -4.96
C ILE A 258 11.80 5.41 -5.67
N LEU A 259 12.86 6.17 -5.38
CA LEU A 259 14.17 5.96 -5.97
C LEU A 259 14.72 4.57 -5.65
N GLU A 260 14.69 4.17 -4.38
CA GLU A 260 15.32 2.91 -3.93
C GLU A 260 14.47 1.68 -4.27
N HIS A 261 13.14 1.76 -4.17
CA HIS A 261 12.26 0.60 -4.36
C HIS A 261 11.74 0.45 -5.79
N LEU A 262 11.44 1.55 -6.46
CA LEU A 262 10.87 1.49 -7.81
C LEU A 262 11.92 1.71 -8.91
N LEU A 263 12.87 2.60 -8.71
CA LEU A 263 13.88 2.91 -9.71
C LEU A 263 15.20 2.13 -9.53
N ALA A 264 15.29 1.30 -8.47
CA ALA A 264 16.51 0.56 -8.11
C ALA A 264 17.75 1.46 -7.98
N GLY A 265 17.55 2.71 -7.57
CA GLY A 265 18.61 3.66 -7.26
C GLY A 265 19.13 3.49 -5.84
N THR A 266 20.20 4.20 -5.51
CA THR A 266 20.77 4.22 -4.16
C THR A 266 21.10 5.65 -3.74
N ILE A 267 20.95 5.91 -2.45
CA ILE A 267 21.41 7.13 -1.81
C ILE A 267 22.50 6.73 -0.80
N PRO A 268 23.68 7.34 -0.85
CA PRO A 268 24.69 7.09 0.17
C PRO A 268 24.22 7.58 1.54
N ASP A 269 24.81 7.03 2.59
CA ASP A 269 24.55 7.49 3.95
C ASP A 269 24.93 8.98 4.11
N VAL A 270 24.16 9.68 4.94
CA VAL A 270 24.40 11.10 5.21
C VAL A 270 25.67 11.21 6.06
N PRO A 271 26.67 12.00 5.61
CA PRO A 271 27.85 12.25 6.42
C PRO A 271 27.47 12.88 7.78
N VAL A 272 28.12 12.44 8.85
CA VAL A 272 27.86 12.90 10.22
C VAL A 272 28.02 14.42 10.39
N THR A 273 28.82 15.02 9.50
CA THR A 273 29.12 16.48 9.50
C THR A 273 28.02 17.33 8.89
N VAL A 274 27.01 16.73 8.24
CA VAL A 274 25.94 17.46 7.55
C VAL A 274 24.76 17.70 8.49
N ASN A 275 24.36 18.96 8.66
CA ASN A 275 23.10 19.30 9.31
C ASN A 275 21.94 19.05 8.34
N ALA A 276 21.24 17.94 8.54
CA ALA A 276 20.17 17.43 7.66
C ALA A 276 18.76 17.96 8.02
N VAL A 277 18.66 19.02 8.82
CA VAL A 277 17.38 19.56 9.29
C VAL A 277 16.78 20.52 8.25
N VAL A 278 15.55 20.25 7.81
CA VAL A 278 14.76 21.21 7.04
C VAL A 278 14.21 22.27 8.01
N PRO A 279 14.34 23.58 7.70
CA PRO A 279 13.84 24.64 8.58
C PRO A 279 12.35 24.50 8.90
N GLU A 280 11.97 24.71 10.15
CA GLU A 280 10.58 24.62 10.63
C GLU A 280 9.77 25.92 10.44
N ASP A 281 10.27 26.88 9.65
CA ASP A 281 9.57 28.14 9.38
C ASP A 281 8.22 27.92 8.66
N ARG A 282 7.17 27.82 9.46
CA ARG A 282 5.80 27.54 8.96
C ARG A 282 5.13 28.73 8.29
N GLY A 283 5.72 29.93 8.38
CA GLY A 283 5.34 31.07 7.57
C GLY A 283 5.63 30.89 6.07
N ARG A 284 6.32 29.79 5.69
CA ARG A 284 6.66 29.44 4.31
C ARG A 284 6.13 28.06 3.96
N SER A 285 5.76 27.90 2.68
CA SER A 285 5.38 26.57 2.16
C SER A 285 6.53 25.56 2.33
N LEU A 286 6.19 24.28 2.48
CA LEU A 286 7.14 23.18 2.62
C LEU A 286 8.15 23.18 1.44
N ARG A 287 7.68 23.40 0.22
CA ARG A 287 8.56 23.51 -0.97
C ARG A 287 9.57 24.66 -0.87
N ASN A 288 9.19 25.78 -0.25
CA ASN A 288 10.13 26.89 -0.01
C ASN A 288 11.14 26.55 1.08
N ARG A 289 10.74 25.85 2.13
CA ARG A 289 11.63 25.36 3.18
C ARG A 289 12.64 24.34 2.65
N LEU A 290 12.20 23.46 1.75
CA LEU A 290 13.06 22.47 1.07
C LEU A 290 14.13 23.09 0.16
N LYS A 291 14.09 24.41 -0.14
CA LYS A 291 15.20 25.09 -0.83
C LYS A 291 16.51 25.03 -0.05
N ALA A 292 16.47 24.84 1.27
CA ALA A 292 17.67 24.64 2.10
C ALA A 292 18.48 23.40 1.64
N THR A 293 17.83 22.37 1.09
CA THR A 293 18.50 21.17 0.57
C THR A 293 19.23 21.38 -0.78
N LYS A 294 19.17 22.60 -1.35
CA LYS A 294 19.86 22.96 -2.59
C LYS A 294 21.31 23.44 -2.38
N SER A 295 21.78 23.48 -1.12
CA SER A 295 23.22 23.73 -0.87
C SER A 295 24.06 22.65 -1.57
N LYS A 296 25.30 23.02 -1.95
CA LYS A 296 26.20 22.15 -2.73
C LYS A 296 26.37 20.76 -2.10
N GLU A 297 26.48 20.70 -0.77
CA GLU A 297 26.70 19.47 -0.01
C GLU A 297 25.44 18.58 -0.01
N CYS A 298 24.26 19.16 0.15
CA CYS A 298 22.99 18.43 0.22
C CYS A 298 22.49 18.02 -1.16
N TRP A 299 22.73 18.85 -2.20
CA TRP A 299 22.12 18.68 -3.51
C TRP A 299 22.54 17.40 -4.24
N ASN A 300 23.72 16.87 -3.96
CA ASN A 300 24.18 15.63 -4.57
C ASN A 300 23.19 14.44 -4.34
N CYS A 301 22.57 14.37 -3.17
CA CYS A 301 21.55 13.36 -2.85
C CYS A 301 20.16 13.87 -3.17
N HIS A 302 19.84 15.11 -2.75
CA HIS A 302 18.48 15.64 -2.85
C HIS A 302 18.00 15.87 -4.28
N ARG A 303 18.87 16.10 -5.25
CA ARG A 303 18.52 16.20 -6.67
C ARG A 303 17.89 14.92 -7.23
N LYS A 304 18.17 13.76 -6.61
CA LYS A 304 17.61 12.46 -7.02
C LYS A 304 16.31 12.13 -6.29
N MET A 305 16.11 12.65 -5.09
CA MET A 305 14.96 12.32 -4.23
C MET A 305 13.84 13.35 -4.32
N ASN A 306 14.18 14.63 -4.11
CA ASN A 306 13.17 15.67 -3.99
C ASN A 306 12.22 15.74 -5.20
N PRO A 307 12.72 15.70 -6.47
CA PRO A 307 11.84 15.76 -7.63
C PRO A 307 10.83 14.63 -7.72
N LEU A 308 11.13 13.45 -7.14
CA LEU A 308 10.23 12.29 -7.09
C LEU A 308 9.17 12.41 -6.00
N GLY A 309 9.49 13.09 -4.89
CA GLY A 309 8.55 13.23 -3.77
C GLY A 309 7.69 14.48 -3.83
N LEU A 310 8.15 15.54 -4.48
CA LEU A 310 7.43 16.81 -4.63
C LEU A 310 6.06 16.70 -5.33
N PRO A 311 5.81 15.78 -6.27
CA PRO A 311 4.48 15.56 -6.83
C PRO A 311 3.41 15.23 -5.79
N PHE A 312 3.80 14.61 -4.67
CA PHE A 312 2.90 14.24 -3.57
C PHE A 312 2.58 15.38 -2.61
N GLU A 313 2.98 16.62 -2.88
CA GLU A 313 2.56 17.79 -2.10
C GLU A 313 1.06 18.09 -2.21
N SER A 314 0.39 17.56 -3.23
CA SER A 314 -1.06 17.51 -3.30
C SER A 314 -1.71 16.73 -2.15
N PHE A 315 -0.92 16.10 -1.28
CA PHE A 315 -1.41 15.41 -0.08
C PHE A 315 -0.76 16.02 1.16
N ASP A 316 -1.55 16.23 2.21
CA ASP A 316 -1.03 16.64 3.49
C ASP A 316 -0.41 15.46 4.28
N ASP A 317 0.02 15.74 5.50
CA ASP A 317 0.65 14.76 6.38
C ASP A 317 -0.33 13.72 6.97
N PHE A 318 -1.64 13.94 6.80
CA PHE A 318 -2.71 12.97 7.09
C PHE A 318 -3.14 12.19 5.85
N GLY A 319 -2.48 12.40 4.71
CA GLY A 319 -2.80 11.73 3.46
C GLY A 319 -4.05 12.27 2.76
N ARG A 320 -4.57 13.44 3.15
CA ARG A 320 -5.73 14.06 2.49
C ARG A 320 -5.28 14.83 1.25
N PHE A 321 -6.03 14.69 0.17
CA PHE A 321 -5.81 15.48 -1.03
C PHE A 321 -6.13 16.96 -0.78
N ARG A 322 -5.23 17.86 -1.20
CA ARG A 322 -5.33 19.30 -1.03
C ARG A 322 -4.87 20.06 -2.28
N LYS A 323 -5.47 21.22 -2.54
CA LYS A 323 -5.04 22.16 -3.57
C LYS A 323 -4.29 23.36 -3.02
N THR A 324 -4.39 23.59 -1.72
CA THR A 324 -3.73 24.68 -0.99
C THR A 324 -3.01 24.15 0.24
N GLU A 325 -1.93 24.80 0.63
CA GLU A 325 -1.18 24.59 1.85
C GLU A 325 -1.43 25.77 2.79
N MET A 326 -1.69 25.46 4.05
CA MET A 326 -1.86 26.44 5.12
C MET A 326 -0.50 26.83 5.68
N LEU A 327 -0.25 28.14 5.88
CA LEU A 327 1.03 28.69 6.30
C LEU A 327 1.09 29.09 7.79
N ASP A 328 0.10 28.76 8.59
CA ASP A 328 0.03 29.16 9.99
C ASP A 328 0.31 27.99 10.95
N GLU A 329 0.73 28.31 12.18
CA GLU A 329 1.19 27.33 13.16
C GLU A 329 0.10 26.34 13.63
N MET A 330 -1.14 26.74 13.63
CA MET A 330 -2.29 25.90 14.04
C MET A 330 -2.82 25.09 12.86
N LEU A 331 -2.11 24.06 12.50
CA LEU A 331 -2.53 23.12 11.47
C LEU A 331 -3.56 22.13 12.02
N SER A 332 -4.85 22.45 11.92
CA SER A 332 -5.94 21.51 12.23
C SER A 332 -6.26 20.64 11.00
N ILE A 333 -6.72 19.40 11.24
CA ILE A 333 -7.37 18.61 10.20
C ILE A 333 -8.73 19.16 9.77
N PHE A 334 -9.20 20.21 10.44
CA PHE A 334 -10.44 20.90 10.14
C PHE A 334 -10.14 22.30 9.57
N PRO A 335 -9.68 22.41 8.30
CA PRO A 335 -9.35 23.72 7.71
C PRO A 335 -10.54 24.67 7.71
N GLU A 336 -11.77 24.15 7.74
CA GLU A 336 -12.99 24.95 7.87
C GLU A 336 -13.11 25.73 9.18
N ARG A 337 -12.34 25.36 10.20
CA ARG A 337 -12.27 26.09 11.50
C ARG A 337 -11.29 27.26 11.47
N HIS A 338 -10.50 27.39 10.40
CA HIS A 338 -9.43 28.38 10.26
C HIS A 338 -9.68 29.28 9.04
N ARG A 339 -10.83 29.95 9.02
CA ARG A 339 -11.27 30.80 7.87
C ARG A 339 -10.29 31.91 7.54
N ASP A 340 -9.53 32.39 8.53
CA ASP A 340 -8.57 33.48 8.40
C ASP A 340 -7.13 33.00 8.18
N ALA A 341 -6.89 31.68 8.09
CA ALA A 341 -5.57 31.14 7.89
C ALA A 341 -5.00 31.51 6.49
N ARG A 342 -3.74 31.94 6.48
CA ARG A 342 -3.04 32.20 5.22
C ARG A 342 -2.82 30.91 4.47
N THR A 343 -3.21 30.87 3.20
CA THR A 343 -3.01 29.70 2.35
C THR A 343 -2.27 30.07 1.07
N VAL A 344 -1.53 29.12 0.53
CA VAL A 344 -0.89 29.23 -0.79
C VAL A 344 -1.26 28.04 -1.67
N PRO A 345 -1.34 28.21 -2.99
CA PRO A 345 -1.54 27.07 -3.90
C PRO A 345 -0.37 26.07 -3.79
N VAL A 346 -0.71 24.79 -3.75
CA VAL A 346 0.30 23.73 -3.76
C VAL A 346 0.91 23.60 -5.16
N LYS A 347 2.23 23.46 -5.22
CA LYS A 347 2.96 23.16 -6.46
C LYS A 347 3.30 21.69 -6.50
N THR A 348 2.80 20.96 -7.48
CA THR A 348 2.87 19.49 -7.57
C THR A 348 3.84 18.98 -8.63
N ASN A 349 4.46 19.88 -9.41
CA ASN A 349 5.40 19.47 -10.44
C ASN A 349 6.67 18.83 -9.87
N GLY A 350 7.12 17.80 -10.52
CA GLY A 350 8.36 17.09 -10.20
C GLY A 350 9.08 16.62 -11.46
N GLU A 351 9.96 15.65 -11.31
CA GLU A 351 10.76 15.13 -12.40
C GLU A 351 11.28 13.72 -12.06
N VAL A 352 11.34 12.85 -13.05
CA VAL A 352 12.15 11.64 -13.01
C VAL A 352 13.44 11.93 -13.76
N ALA A 353 14.58 11.71 -13.12
CA ALA A 353 15.87 11.95 -13.72
C ALA A 353 16.86 10.83 -13.37
N ASP A 354 17.81 10.60 -14.26
CA ASP A 354 18.87 9.61 -14.08
C ASP A 354 18.31 8.18 -13.75
N SER A 355 17.12 7.83 -14.24
CA SER A 355 16.49 6.53 -13.99
C SER A 355 17.22 5.38 -14.70
N GLY A 356 18.02 5.68 -15.71
CA GLY A 356 18.60 4.69 -16.64
C GLY A 356 17.63 4.18 -17.67
N ASP A 357 16.47 4.80 -17.80
CA ASP A 357 15.46 4.57 -18.82
C ASP A 357 14.99 5.92 -19.35
N SER A 358 15.51 6.32 -20.53
CA SER A 358 15.22 7.65 -21.11
C SER A 358 13.73 7.86 -21.42
N SER A 359 12.95 6.80 -21.57
CA SER A 359 11.49 6.89 -21.76
C SER A 359 10.75 7.27 -20.47
N LEU A 360 11.37 6.98 -19.33
CA LEU A 360 10.86 7.28 -18.00
C LEU A 360 11.29 8.68 -17.53
N ASP A 361 12.48 9.14 -17.94
CA ASP A 361 13.02 10.43 -17.54
C ASP A 361 12.18 11.61 -18.10
N GLY A 362 12.17 12.69 -17.36
CA GLY A 362 11.51 13.95 -17.72
C GLY A 362 10.53 14.47 -16.68
N PRO A 363 9.90 15.63 -16.92
CA PRO A 363 9.00 16.29 -16.00
C PRO A 363 7.71 15.49 -15.78
N VAL A 364 7.11 15.72 -14.62
CA VAL A 364 5.76 15.26 -14.27
C VAL A 364 4.99 16.40 -13.62
N ALA A 365 3.70 16.53 -13.93
CA ALA A 365 2.86 17.59 -13.41
C ALA A 365 2.43 17.35 -11.95
N ASP A 366 2.18 16.09 -11.60
CA ASP A 366 1.67 15.70 -10.28
C ASP A 366 1.94 14.23 -9.94
N ALA A 367 1.43 13.79 -8.79
CA ALA A 367 1.58 12.42 -8.32
C ALA A 367 0.88 11.40 -9.24
N PHE A 368 -0.22 11.78 -9.89
CA PHE A 368 -0.98 10.87 -10.74
C PHE A 368 -0.22 10.58 -12.04
N GLU A 369 0.32 11.60 -12.68
CA GLU A 369 1.19 11.41 -13.83
C GLU A 369 2.43 10.58 -13.46
N LEU A 370 3.06 10.88 -12.31
CA LEU A 370 4.22 10.13 -11.84
C LEU A 370 3.90 8.64 -11.65
N VAL A 371 2.82 8.29 -10.91
CA VAL A 371 2.50 6.87 -10.65
C VAL A 371 2.12 6.12 -11.92
N HIS A 372 1.42 6.77 -12.85
CA HIS A 372 1.12 6.17 -14.16
C HIS A 372 2.38 5.93 -15.00
N LYS A 373 3.31 6.87 -15.00
CA LYS A 373 4.58 6.76 -15.69
C LYS A 373 5.42 5.61 -15.11
N LEU A 374 5.52 5.52 -13.78
CA LEU A 374 6.20 4.42 -13.08
C LEU A 374 5.53 3.06 -13.36
N ALA A 375 4.21 2.99 -13.32
CA ALA A 375 3.45 1.75 -13.54
C ALA A 375 3.62 1.14 -14.94
N ASN A 376 3.92 1.98 -15.93
CA ASN A 376 4.11 1.56 -17.32
C ASN A 376 5.58 1.23 -17.66
N SER A 377 6.54 1.47 -16.75
CA SER A 377 7.96 1.23 -17.00
C SER A 377 8.35 -0.23 -16.79
N THR A 378 9.00 -0.81 -17.77
CA THR A 378 9.62 -2.14 -17.67
C THR A 378 10.69 -2.17 -16.58
N ARG A 379 11.52 -1.11 -16.47
CA ARG A 379 12.55 -1.00 -15.45
C ARG A 379 11.95 -1.04 -14.04
N VAL A 380 10.87 -0.30 -13.81
CA VAL A 380 10.20 -0.26 -12.50
C VAL A 380 9.57 -1.62 -12.18
N ARG A 381 8.94 -2.27 -13.13
CA ARG A 381 8.44 -3.64 -12.98
C ARG A 381 9.57 -4.62 -12.62
N GLN A 382 10.71 -4.54 -13.30
CA GLN A 382 11.85 -5.41 -13.00
C GLN A 382 12.45 -5.13 -11.61
N SER A 383 12.45 -3.89 -11.14
CA SER A 383 12.79 -3.57 -9.75
C SER A 383 11.82 -4.27 -8.77
N PHE A 384 10.52 -4.24 -9.05
CA PHE A 384 9.53 -4.96 -8.25
C PHE A 384 9.78 -6.48 -8.24
N VAL A 385 10.10 -7.10 -9.39
CA VAL A 385 10.47 -8.52 -9.47
C VAL A 385 11.66 -8.85 -8.56
N ARG A 386 12.68 -7.99 -8.50
CA ARG A 386 13.84 -8.16 -7.61
C ARG A 386 13.44 -8.13 -6.14
N HIS A 387 12.53 -7.24 -5.73
CA HIS A 387 12.00 -7.22 -4.36
C HIS A 387 11.19 -8.47 -4.03
N VAL A 388 10.37 -8.96 -4.96
CA VAL A 388 9.67 -10.24 -4.82
C VAL A 388 10.69 -11.38 -4.65
N PHE A 389 11.73 -11.44 -5.48
CA PHE A 389 12.81 -12.42 -5.33
C PHE A 389 13.44 -12.35 -3.94
N ARG A 390 13.87 -11.18 -3.48
CA ARG A 390 14.54 -11.01 -2.17
C ARG A 390 13.70 -11.51 -1.02
N PHE A 391 12.41 -11.24 -1.06
CA PHE A 391 11.48 -11.66 0.00
C PHE A 391 11.32 -13.19 0.04
N TRP A 392 11.09 -13.82 -1.11
CA TRP A 392 10.84 -15.27 -1.17
C TRP A 392 12.11 -16.11 -1.09
N MET A 393 13.24 -15.58 -1.53
CA MET A 393 14.54 -16.25 -1.40
C MET A 393 15.19 -15.99 -0.03
N GLY A 394 14.78 -14.98 0.73
CA GLY A 394 15.37 -14.58 2.00
C GLY A 394 16.80 -14.04 1.87
N ARG A 395 17.20 -13.62 0.67
CA ARG A 395 18.52 -13.06 0.35
C ARG A 395 18.48 -12.12 -0.84
N ASN A 396 19.49 -11.30 -0.98
CA ASN A 396 19.68 -10.51 -2.18
C ASN A 396 20.04 -11.41 -3.38
N GLU A 397 19.70 -10.93 -4.57
CA GLU A 397 20.11 -11.56 -5.82
C GLU A 397 21.60 -11.40 -6.07
N THR A 398 22.16 -12.38 -6.74
CA THR A 398 23.52 -12.36 -7.30
C THR A 398 23.44 -12.35 -8.84
N PHE A 399 24.56 -12.20 -9.50
CA PHE A 399 24.60 -12.27 -10.95
C PHE A 399 24.12 -13.64 -11.50
N GLU A 400 24.37 -14.71 -10.74
CA GLU A 400 23.95 -16.07 -11.08
C GLU A 400 22.43 -16.26 -11.07
N ASP A 401 21.69 -15.38 -10.37
CA ASP A 401 20.22 -15.41 -10.31
C ASP A 401 19.54 -14.74 -11.52
N SER A 402 20.30 -14.14 -12.44
CA SER A 402 19.76 -13.44 -13.60
C SER A 402 18.78 -14.30 -14.42
N PRO A 403 19.04 -15.58 -14.72
CA PRO A 403 18.07 -16.42 -15.43
C PRO A 403 16.77 -16.62 -14.65
N THR A 404 16.83 -16.75 -13.34
CA THR A 404 15.66 -16.87 -12.44
C THR A 404 14.82 -15.59 -12.46
N LEU A 405 15.44 -14.41 -12.37
CA LEU A 405 14.75 -13.13 -12.44
C LEU A 405 14.09 -12.90 -13.80
N MET A 406 14.78 -13.22 -14.87
CA MET A 406 14.22 -13.14 -16.24
C MET A 406 13.03 -14.09 -16.43
N ALA A 407 13.12 -15.32 -15.93
CA ALA A 407 12.04 -16.30 -16.00
C ALA A 407 10.82 -15.85 -15.16
N ALA A 408 11.04 -15.22 -14.00
CA ALA A 408 9.98 -14.69 -13.16
C ALA A 408 9.27 -13.48 -13.81
N ASP A 409 10.01 -12.53 -14.41
CA ASP A 409 9.45 -11.41 -15.15
C ASP A 409 8.66 -11.90 -16.37
N LYS A 410 9.20 -12.87 -17.10
CA LYS A 410 8.52 -13.51 -18.21
C LYS A 410 7.21 -14.20 -17.78
N ALA A 411 7.25 -14.98 -16.71
CA ALA A 411 6.05 -15.64 -16.16
C ALA A 411 4.98 -14.61 -15.76
N TYR A 412 5.37 -13.49 -15.17
CA TYR A 412 4.48 -12.39 -14.86
C TYR A 412 3.78 -11.85 -16.12
N ILE A 413 4.54 -11.51 -17.16
CA ILE A 413 4.03 -10.93 -18.41
C ILE A 413 3.11 -11.90 -19.14
N GLU A 414 3.56 -13.14 -19.35
CA GLU A 414 2.84 -14.15 -20.15
C GLU A 414 1.53 -14.60 -19.48
N ASN A 415 1.38 -14.39 -18.17
CA ASN A 415 0.15 -14.69 -17.44
C ASN A 415 -0.66 -13.42 -17.08
N GLY A 416 -0.60 -12.38 -17.94
CA GLY A 416 -1.45 -11.19 -17.79
C GLY A 416 -1.15 -10.35 -16.54
N GLY A 417 0.11 -10.29 -16.13
CA GLY A 417 0.55 -9.57 -14.94
C GLY A 417 0.26 -10.30 -13.63
N SER A 418 0.30 -11.65 -13.65
CA SER A 418 0.05 -12.51 -12.49
C SER A 418 1.25 -12.52 -11.53
N MET A 419 1.04 -12.07 -10.31
CA MET A 419 2.04 -12.19 -9.25
C MET A 419 2.14 -13.62 -8.72
N LYS A 420 1.04 -14.39 -8.74
CA LYS A 420 1.05 -15.81 -8.36
C LYS A 420 1.90 -16.63 -9.32
N ALA A 421 1.82 -16.36 -10.65
CA ALA A 421 2.68 -17.00 -11.63
C ALA A 421 4.17 -16.62 -11.44
N MET A 422 4.46 -15.37 -11.10
CA MET A 422 5.82 -14.91 -10.76
C MET A 422 6.37 -15.68 -9.54
N ILE A 423 5.62 -15.75 -8.45
CA ILE A 423 6.00 -16.46 -7.23
C ILE A 423 6.22 -17.95 -7.53
N ALA A 424 5.32 -18.59 -8.28
CA ALA A 424 5.45 -19.98 -8.67
C ALA A 424 6.71 -20.24 -9.52
N SER A 425 7.06 -19.32 -10.42
CA SER A 425 8.30 -19.37 -11.21
C SER A 425 9.53 -19.28 -10.31
N LEU A 426 9.55 -18.37 -9.35
CA LEU A 426 10.65 -18.22 -8.39
C LEU A 426 10.84 -19.48 -7.54
N LEU A 427 9.77 -20.00 -6.93
CA LEU A 427 9.83 -21.14 -6.01
C LEU A 427 10.08 -22.49 -6.71
N SER A 428 9.99 -22.54 -8.03
CA SER A 428 10.36 -23.70 -8.86
C SER A 428 11.71 -23.57 -9.56
N SER A 429 12.45 -22.49 -9.30
CA SER A 429 13.74 -22.19 -9.94
C SER A 429 14.92 -22.85 -9.23
N ASP A 430 16.04 -22.98 -9.93
CA ASP A 430 17.30 -23.46 -9.36
C ASP A 430 17.79 -22.59 -8.19
N SER A 431 17.52 -21.29 -8.21
CA SER A 431 17.83 -20.36 -7.11
C SER A 431 17.11 -20.72 -5.82
N PHE A 432 15.95 -21.38 -5.90
CA PHE A 432 15.21 -21.88 -4.72
C PHE A 432 15.49 -23.34 -4.40
N LEU A 433 15.64 -24.18 -5.43
CA LEU A 433 15.72 -25.64 -5.27
C LEU A 433 17.10 -26.14 -4.80
N TYR A 434 18.15 -25.35 -5.03
CA TYR A 434 19.51 -25.73 -4.70
C TYR A 434 20.10 -24.88 -3.56
N ARG A 435 20.87 -25.52 -2.69
CA ARG A 435 21.59 -24.90 -1.57
C ARG A 435 23.08 -25.31 -1.60
N LYS A 436 23.96 -24.40 -1.12
CA LYS A 436 25.38 -24.73 -0.84
C LYS A 436 25.49 -25.54 0.41
#